data_29b0c4da22ac1e2f85ef87ac1dd8a615
#
_entry.id   29b0c4da22ac1e2f85ef87ac1dd8a615
#
_cell.length_a   1.000
_cell.length_b   1.000
_cell.length_c   1.000
_cell.angle_alpha   90.00
_cell.angle_beta   90.00
_cell.angle_gamma   90.00
#
_symmetry.space_group_name_H-M   'P 1'
#
loop_
_entity.id
_entity.type
_entity.pdbx_description
1 polymer ?
#
loop_
_entity_poly.entity_id
_entity_poly.type
_entity_poly.pdbx_seq_one_letter_code
_entity_poly.pdbx_strand_id
1 'polypeptide(L)'
;MTYQTIQFETEGPLGLLTLNRQERLNAISREVTEEMQDLVTRLETDVTIRVLIVTGAGRAFCAGADIKERTENLDNLSLARTSAVISPTFRRFERLNQVSIAAVNGVAAGGGLELAMACDLRIASSEARMALPELTLGILPGAGGTQRLPRLIGPARAKEMMLFGRFIDAQTALAWGLVNAVSTPGGLLEEARVWAGRLLELPPLSLASIKNAVNVAMDVDLDSGIQYEQRCSAMLALTEDRREGHIAFVEKRAPVFTGR
;
A
#
# COMPACT_ATOMS: atom_id res chain seq x y z
N MET A 1 19.46 4.68 10.33
CA MET A 1 19.45 3.31 10.89
C MET A 1 19.48 2.35 9.73
N THR A 2 20.17 1.24 9.87
CA THR A 2 20.22 0.20 8.82
C THR A 2 19.21 -0.86 9.22
N TYR A 3 18.16 -1.05 8.46
CA TYR A 3 17.21 -2.15 8.63
C TYR A 3 17.84 -3.46 8.16
N GLN A 4 17.42 -4.58 8.71
CA GLN A 4 17.94 -5.91 8.40
C GLN A 4 17.01 -6.70 7.46
N THR A 5 15.70 -6.50 7.62
CA THR A 5 14.66 -7.28 6.94
C THR A 5 13.91 -6.50 5.87
N ILE A 6 14.04 -5.18 5.89
CA ILE A 6 13.55 -4.29 4.84
C ILE A 6 14.71 -3.41 4.34
N GLN A 7 14.57 -2.87 3.14
CA GLN A 7 15.45 -1.84 2.60
C GLN A 7 14.61 -0.63 2.26
N PHE A 8 15.09 0.56 2.63
CA PHE A 8 14.44 1.81 2.27
C PHE A 8 15.45 2.74 1.62
N GLU A 9 15.24 2.99 0.34
CA GLU A 9 16.09 3.83 -0.49
C GLU A 9 15.30 5.05 -0.96
N THR A 10 15.98 6.18 -1.19
CA THR A 10 15.34 7.41 -1.64
C THR A 10 16.01 7.94 -2.89
N GLU A 11 15.20 8.33 -3.87
CA GLU A 11 15.62 8.99 -5.11
C GLU A 11 14.88 10.33 -5.20
N GLY A 12 15.48 11.38 -4.61
CA GLY A 12 14.77 12.65 -4.42
C GLY A 12 13.49 12.44 -3.59
N PRO A 13 12.31 12.82 -4.12
CA PRO A 13 11.04 12.68 -3.39
C PRO A 13 10.38 11.29 -3.53
N LEU A 14 11.02 10.34 -4.18
CA LEU A 14 10.59 8.95 -4.30
C LEU A 14 11.26 8.08 -3.24
N GLY A 15 10.46 7.37 -2.43
CA GLY A 15 10.92 6.32 -1.53
C GLY A 15 10.65 4.93 -2.12
N LEU A 16 11.64 4.05 -2.10
CA LEU A 16 11.52 2.64 -2.46
C LEU A 16 11.67 1.77 -1.22
N LEU A 17 10.58 1.13 -0.81
CA LEU A 17 10.56 0.14 0.25
C LEU A 17 10.61 -1.26 -0.36
N THR A 18 11.65 -2.00 -0.04
CA THR A 18 11.82 -3.40 -0.48
C THR A 18 11.81 -4.32 0.74
N LEU A 19 10.87 -5.26 0.78
CA LEU A 19 10.92 -6.37 1.75
C LEU A 19 12.08 -7.29 1.37
N ASN A 20 13.01 -7.57 2.29
CA ASN A 20 14.30 -8.19 1.95
C ASN A 20 14.64 -9.41 2.82
N ARG A 21 13.72 -10.38 2.86
CA ARG A 21 13.93 -11.72 3.44
C ARG A 21 13.69 -12.78 2.36
N GLN A 22 14.47 -12.75 1.28
CA GLN A 22 14.25 -13.56 0.06
C GLN A 22 14.16 -15.06 0.35
N GLU A 23 15.00 -15.58 1.25
CA GLU A 23 15.06 -16.98 1.69
C GLU A 23 13.78 -17.44 2.40
N ARG A 24 12.98 -16.51 2.89
CA ARG A 24 11.67 -16.70 3.53
C ARG A 24 10.52 -16.14 2.68
N LEU A 25 10.73 -15.90 1.39
CA LEU A 25 9.75 -15.28 0.49
C LEU A 25 9.18 -13.96 1.06
N ASN A 26 10.02 -13.18 1.73
CA ASN A 26 9.69 -11.92 2.38
C ASN A 26 8.58 -12.05 3.44
N ALA A 27 8.52 -13.19 4.14
CA ALA A 27 7.53 -13.41 5.18
C ALA A 27 7.69 -12.41 6.34
N ILE A 28 6.56 -11.99 6.88
CA ILE A 28 6.47 -11.00 7.96
C ILE A 28 6.79 -11.68 9.29
N SER A 29 8.01 -11.44 9.77
CA SER A 29 8.47 -11.77 11.11
C SER A 29 8.14 -10.65 12.09
N ARG A 30 8.46 -10.87 13.36
CA ARG A 30 8.43 -9.82 14.37
C ARG A 30 9.35 -8.66 13.99
N GLU A 31 10.56 -8.95 13.54
CA GLU A 31 11.55 -7.94 13.14
C GLU A 31 11.05 -7.10 11.96
N VAL A 32 10.48 -7.73 10.90
CA VAL A 32 9.82 -6.98 9.79
C VAL A 32 8.74 -6.03 10.34
N THR A 33 7.95 -6.50 11.32
CA THR A 33 6.87 -5.69 11.91
C THR A 33 7.43 -4.48 12.66
N GLU A 34 8.50 -4.67 13.44
CA GLU A 34 9.17 -3.61 14.21
C GLU A 34 9.83 -2.58 13.29
N GLU A 35 10.53 -3.03 12.24
CA GLU A 35 11.17 -2.16 11.25
C GLU A 35 10.14 -1.39 10.42
N MET A 36 9.06 -2.03 10.01
CA MET A 36 7.93 -1.36 9.33
C MET A 36 7.29 -0.29 10.22
N GLN A 37 7.12 -0.56 11.51
CA GLN A 37 6.56 0.40 12.45
C GLN A 37 7.48 1.62 12.62
N ASP A 38 8.78 1.42 12.72
CA ASP A 38 9.78 2.50 12.77
C ASP A 38 9.76 3.33 11.49
N LEU A 39 9.81 2.68 10.32
CA LEU A 39 9.75 3.36 9.03
C LEU A 39 8.47 4.19 8.88
N VAL A 40 7.30 3.63 9.22
CA VAL A 40 6.03 4.37 9.16
C VAL A 40 6.06 5.60 10.07
N THR A 41 6.60 5.45 11.30
CA THR A 41 6.73 6.58 12.24
C THR A 41 7.59 7.71 11.67
N ARG A 42 8.67 7.39 10.96
CA ARG A 42 9.52 8.37 10.28
C ARG A 42 8.79 9.04 9.11
N LEU A 43 8.11 8.26 8.28
CA LEU A 43 7.38 8.75 7.11
C LEU A 43 6.19 9.66 7.48
N GLU A 44 5.59 9.49 8.65
CA GLU A 44 4.50 10.38 9.11
C GLU A 44 4.91 11.85 9.24
N THR A 45 6.21 12.09 9.49
CA THR A 45 6.76 13.45 9.63
C THR A 45 7.68 13.86 8.49
N ASP A 46 8.02 12.94 7.59
CA ASP A 46 8.90 13.22 6.46
C ASP A 46 8.12 13.87 5.31
N VAL A 47 8.34 15.16 5.13
CA VAL A 47 7.73 15.94 4.03
C VAL A 47 8.56 15.90 2.74
N THR A 48 9.75 15.31 2.76
CA THR A 48 10.64 15.23 1.59
C THR A 48 10.24 14.10 0.65
N ILE A 49 9.72 13.00 1.20
CA ILE A 49 9.18 11.88 0.43
C ILE A 49 7.72 12.16 0.08
N ARG A 50 7.38 12.06 -1.20
CA ARG A 50 6.04 12.36 -1.73
C ARG A 50 5.32 11.13 -2.29
N VAL A 51 6.08 10.17 -2.82
CA VAL A 51 5.57 8.92 -3.38
C VAL A 51 6.39 7.75 -2.85
N LEU A 52 5.73 6.64 -2.58
CA LEU A 52 6.34 5.40 -2.13
C LEU A 52 6.08 4.28 -3.14
N ILE A 53 7.11 3.52 -3.48
CA ILE A 53 6.97 2.22 -4.15
C ILE A 53 7.29 1.15 -3.12
N VAL A 54 6.44 0.12 -3.02
CA VAL A 54 6.63 -1.04 -2.14
C VAL A 54 6.76 -2.28 -2.99
N THR A 55 7.82 -3.06 -2.79
CA THR A 55 8.06 -4.31 -3.52
C THR A 55 8.73 -5.36 -2.63
N GLY A 56 8.93 -6.56 -3.14
CA GLY A 56 9.68 -7.62 -2.48
C GLY A 56 10.95 -7.97 -3.24
N ALA A 57 12.03 -8.21 -2.54
CA ALA A 57 13.26 -8.73 -3.15
C ALA A 57 13.07 -10.17 -3.63
N GLY A 58 13.68 -10.52 -4.77
CA GLY A 58 13.62 -11.87 -5.33
C GLY A 58 12.27 -12.21 -5.97
N ARG A 59 11.82 -13.46 -5.78
CA ARG A 59 10.68 -14.05 -6.52
C ARG A 59 9.30 -13.84 -5.89
N ALA A 60 9.21 -13.19 -4.75
CA ALA A 60 7.94 -12.97 -4.06
C ALA A 60 7.82 -11.51 -3.62
N PHE A 61 6.61 -10.99 -3.64
CA PHE A 61 6.29 -9.75 -2.94
C PHE A 61 6.37 -10.00 -1.43
N CYS A 62 5.47 -10.85 -0.90
CA CYS A 62 5.47 -11.28 0.49
C CYS A 62 4.53 -12.48 0.68
N ALA A 63 5.03 -13.56 1.25
CA ALA A 63 4.25 -14.79 1.48
C ALA A 63 3.34 -14.76 2.72
N GLY A 64 3.25 -13.61 3.42
CA GLY A 64 2.44 -13.46 4.62
C GLY A 64 3.24 -13.64 5.90
N ALA A 65 2.58 -14.04 6.98
CA ALA A 65 3.21 -14.22 8.27
C ALA A 65 4.29 -15.32 8.26
N ASP A 66 5.38 -15.13 8.98
CA ASP A 66 6.40 -16.18 9.18
C ASP A 66 5.86 -17.26 10.10
N ILE A 67 5.30 -18.32 9.51
CA ILE A 67 4.66 -19.42 10.26
C ILE A 67 5.70 -20.22 11.07
N LYS A 68 6.95 -20.33 10.57
CA LYS A 68 8.01 -21.05 11.32
C LYS A 68 8.35 -20.31 12.61
N GLU A 69 8.58 -19.01 12.54
CA GLU A 69 8.80 -18.19 13.74
C GLU A 69 7.62 -18.30 14.73
N ARG A 70 6.39 -18.31 14.20
CA ARG A 70 5.18 -18.44 15.02
C ARG A 70 5.05 -19.80 15.70
N THR A 71 5.49 -20.90 15.06
CA THR A 71 5.45 -22.25 15.65
C THR A 71 6.56 -22.49 16.67
N GLU A 72 7.70 -21.86 16.50
CA GLU A 72 8.81 -21.93 17.46
C GLU A 72 8.50 -21.15 18.75
N ASN A 73 7.68 -20.12 18.67
CA ASN A 73 7.26 -19.26 19.78
C ASN A 73 5.76 -19.44 20.09
N LEU A 74 5.34 -20.67 20.45
CA LEU A 74 3.93 -21.05 20.67
C LEU A 74 3.24 -20.38 21.88
N ASP A 75 3.76 -19.27 22.41
CA ASP A 75 3.00 -18.46 23.33
C ASP A 75 1.87 -17.72 22.59
N ASN A 76 0.63 -18.17 22.84
CA ASN A 76 -0.57 -17.58 22.26
C ASN A 76 -0.68 -16.05 22.48
N LEU A 77 -0.11 -15.55 23.59
CA LEU A 77 -0.05 -14.12 23.87
C LEU A 77 0.93 -13.39 22.94
N SER A 78 2.05 -14.03 22.58
CA SER A 78 3.02 -13.47 21.62
C SER A 78 2.42 -13.34 20.22
N LEU A 79 1.65 -14.35 19.77
CA LEU A 79 0.94 -14.31 18.47
C LEU A 79 -0.11 -13.21 18.44
N ALA A 80 -0.90 -13.06 19.50
CA ALA A 80 -1.90 -12.01 19.63
C ALA A 80 -1.23 -10.62 19.63
N ARG A 81 -0.09 -10.46 20.30
CA ARG A 81 0.69 -9.21 20.32
C ARG A 81 1.22 -8.83 18.93
N THR A 82 1.78 -9.77 18.16
CA THR A 82 2.27 -9.49 16.80
C THR A 82 1.12 -9.03 15.89
N SER A 83 -0.03 -9.69 15.95
CA SER A 83 -1.22 -9.26 15.19
C SER A 83 -1.74 -7.89 15.64
N ALA A 84 -1.66 -7.59 16.95
CA ALA A 84 -2.04 -6.30 17.51
C ALA A 84 -1.12 -5.14 17.08
N VAL A 85 0.10 -5.43 16.61
CA VAL A 85 1.04 -4.40 16.12
C VAL A 85 0.95 -4.23 14.61
N ILE A 86 0.89 -5.32 13.83
CA ILE A 86 0.96 -5.24 12.38
C ILE A 86 -0.28 -4.57 11.76
N SER A 87 -1.47 -4.85 12.28
CA SER A 87 -2.71 -4.27 11.77
C SER A 87 -2.76 -2.73 11.94
N PRO A 88 -2.48 -2.15 13.11
CA PRO A 88 -2.34 -0.71 13.26
C PRO A 88 -1.22 -0.12 12.41
N THR A 89 -0.09 -0.82 12.23
CA THR A 89 1.02 -0.36 11.38
C THR A 89 0.57 -0.21 9.93
N PHE A 90 -0.14 -1.21 9.37
CA PHE A 90 -0.69 -1.09 8.01
C PHE A 90 -1.75 0.00 7.89
N ARG A 91 -2.56 0.22 8.94
CA ARG A 91 -3.53 1.33 8.94
C ARG A 91 -2.84 2.70 8.98
N ARG A 92 -1.74 2.85 9.74
CA ARG A 92 -0.92 4.06 9.73
C ARG A 92 -0.26 4.26 8.36
N PHE A 93 0.31 3.21 7.77
CA PHE A 93 0.88 3.24 6.42
C PHE A 93 -0.13 3.72 5.37
N GLU A 94 -1.34 3.17 5.38
CA GLU A 94 -2.45 3.57 4.50
C GLU A 94 -2.82 5.06 4.64
N ARG A 95 -2.64 5.63 5.85
CA ARG A 95 -2.96 7.04 6.17
C ARG A 95 -1.81 8.02 5.96
N LEU A 96 -0.65 7.56 5.53
CA LEU A 96 0.46 8.45 5.18
C LEU A 96 0.03 9.46 4.11
N ASN A 97 0.58 10.67 4.16
CA ASN A 97 0.33 11.69 3.13
C ASN A 97 0.96 11.33 1.77
N GLN A 98 2.00 10.51 1.79
CA GLN A 98 2.64 9.98 0.58
C GLN A 98 1.68 9.05 -0.16
N VAL A 99 1.63 9.16 -1.49
CA VAL A 99 0.92 8.18 -2.31
C VAL A 99 1.78 6.93 -2.47
N SER A 100 1.20 5.77 -2.23
CA SER A 100 1.90 4.50 -2.23
C SER A 100 1.47 3.59 -3.38
N ILE A 101 2.45 2.95 -4.04
CA ILE A 101 2.26 1.99 -5.15
C ILE A 101 2.85 0.65 -4.73
N ALA A 102 2.02 -0.38 -4.61
CA ALA A 102 2.52 -1.74 -4.48
C ALA A 102 2.93 -2.28 -5.86
N ALA A 103 4.21 -2.57 -6.04
CA ALA A 103 4.75 -3.28 -7.18
C ALA A 103 4.86 -4.78 -6.83
N VAL A 104 3.78 -5.52 -7.13
CA VAL A 104 3.62 -6.93 -6.74
C VAL A 104 4.39 -7.81 -7.69
N ASN A 105 5.64 -8.12 -7.36
CA ASN A 105 6.60 -8.82 -8.24
C ASN A 105 6.40 -10.35 -8.30
N GLY A 106 5.60 -10.93 -7.42
CA GLY A 106 5.39 -12.37 -7.35
C GLY A 106 4.27 -12.74 -6.38
N VAL A 107 4.48 -13.77 -5.57
CA VAL A 107 3.48 -14.18 -4.59
C VAL A 107 3.23 -13.08 -3.57
N ALA A 108 1.96 -12.70 -3.40
CA ALA A 108 1.44 -11.86 -2.33
C ALA A 108 0.33 -12.63 -1.61
N ALA A 109 0.63 -13.18 -0.43
CA ALA A 109 -0.31 -14.02 0.30
C ALA A 109 -0.50 -13.54 1.74
N GLY A 110 -1.70 -13.74 2.29
CA GLY A 110 -1.98 -13.37 3.68
C GLY A 110 -1.61 -11.92 3.99
N GLY A 111 -0.85 -11.71 5.06
CA GLY A 111 -0.33 -10.38 5.44
C GLY A 111 0.41 -9.64 4.34
N GLY A 112 1.00 -10.35 3.37
CA GLY A 112 1.63 -9.74 2.19
C GLY A 112 0.61 -9.10 1.25
N LEU A 113 -0.51 -9.77 0.99
CA LEU A 113 -1.60 -9.17 0.24
C LEU A 113 -2.29 -8.06 1.03
N GLU A 114 -2.38 -8.19 2.36
CA GLU A 114 -2.93 -7.15 3.23
C GLU A 114 -2.09 -5.87 3.18
N LEU A 115 -0.73 -5.98 3.13
CA LEU A 115 0.17 -4.85 2.90
C LEU A 115 -0.03 -4.24 1.50
N ALA A 116 -0.12 -5.07 0.46
CA ALA A 116 -0.38 -4.56 -0.89
C ALA A 116 -1.72 -3.82 -0.99
N MET A 117 -2.75 -4.28 -0.29
CA MET A 117 -4.05 -3.59 -0.20
C MET A 117 -4.04 -2.34 0.68
N ALA A 118 -3.06 -2.18 1.56
CA ALA A 118 -2.85 -0.95 2.33
C ALA A 118 -2.13 0.13 1.52
N CYS A 119 -1.56 -0.20 0.35
CA CYS A 119 -1.09 0.78 -0.61
C CYS A 119 -2.26 1.39 -1.39
N ASP A 120 -2.09 2.61 -1.90
CA ASP A 120 -3.13 3.31 -2.68
C ASP A 120 -3.35 2.65 -4.04
N LEU A 121 -2.28 2.35 -4.75
CA LEU A 121 -2.28 1.73 -6.07
C LEU A 121 -1.52 0.41 -6.05
N ARG A 122 -1.86 -0.49 -6.97
CA ARG A 122 -1.24 -1.81 -7.13
C ARG A 122 -0.99 -2.11 -8.59
N ILE A 123 0.27 -2.40 -8.92
CA ILE A 123 0.70 -2.92 -10.22
C ILE A 123 1.23 -4.33 -9.98
N ALA A 124 0.76 -5.31 -10.72
CA ALA A 124 1.20 -6.70 -10.56
C ALA A 124 2.06 -7.13 -11.75
N SER A 125 3.12 -7.89 -11.49
CA SER A 125 3.75 -8.70 -12.54
C SER A 125 2.73 -9.69 -13.10
N SER A 126 2.79 -10.01 -14.39
CA SER A 126 1.95 -11.04 -14.99
C SER A 126 2.13 -12.43 -14.36
N GLU A 127 3.23 -12.66 -13.65
CA GLU A 127 3.52 -13.89 -12.91
C GLU A 127 3.05 -13.83 -11.44
N ALA A 128 2.53 -12.71 -10.99
CA ALA A 128 2.08 -12.55 -9.61
C ALA A 128 0.87 -13.43 -9.29
N ARG A 129 0.86 -13.96 -8.07
CA ARG A 129 -0.21 -14.78 -7.52
C ARG A 129 -0.64 -14.21 -6.17
N MET A 130 -1.94 -14.01 -5.99
CA MET A 130 -2.49 -13.32 -4.83
C MET A 130 -3.54 -14.18 -4.11
N ALA A 131 -3.46 -14.26 -2.77
CA ALA A 131 -4.41 -15.01 -1.95
C ALA A 131 -4.52 -14.47 -0.52
N LEU A 132 -5.64 -14.79 0.15
CA LEU A 132 -5.80 -14.73 1.61
C LEU A 132 -6.13 -16.14 2.10
N PRO A 133 -5.10 -17.02 2.31
CA PRO A 133 -5.31 -18.44 2.56
C PRO A 133 -5.38 -18.79 4.07
N GLU A 134 -5.56 -17.81 4.95
CA GLU A 134 -5.48 -17.94 6.40
C GLU A 134 -6.42 -19.01 6.97
N LEU A 135 -7.56 -19.24 6.33
CA LEU A 135 -8.52 -20.26 6.76
C LEU A 135 -7.89 -21.67 6.77
N THR A 136 -6.93 -21.96 5.87
CA THR A 136 -6.21 -23.25 5.85
C THR A 136 -5.36 -23.48 7.08
N LEU A 137 -5.08 -22.41 7.85
CA LEU A 137 -4.37 -22.44 9.13
C LEU A 137 -5.31 -22.31 10.33
N GLY A 138 -6.64 -22.34 10.12
CA GLY A 138 -7.63 -22.16 11.19
C GLY A 138 -7.75 -20.73 11.74
N ILE A 139 -7.29 -19.74 10.99
CA ILE A 139 -7.34 -18.32 11.35
C ILE A 139 -7.98 -17.48 10.22
N LEU A 140 -8.15 -16.20 10.44
CA LEU A 140 -8.63 -15.24 9.44
C LEU A 140 -7.53 -14.20 9.12
N PRO A 141 -7.65 -13.46 7.99
CA PRO A 141 -6.78 -12.31 7.68
C PRO A 141 -6.90 -11.26 8.78
N GLY A 142 -5.78 -11.01 9.50
CA GLY A 142 -5.78 -10.21 10.74
C GLY A 142 -5.24 -8.78 10.59
N ALA A 143 -4.74 -8.41 9.39
CA ALA A 143 -4.17 -7.09 9.15
C ALA A 143 -5.02 -6.22 8.19
N GLY A 144 -6.32 -6.50 8.13
CA GLY A 144 -7.31 -5.72 7.38
C GLY A 144 -7.84 -6.38 6.11
N GLY A 145 -7.45 -7.63 5.81
CA GLY A 145 -7.87 -8.35 4.60
C GLY A 145 -9.38 -8.50 4.51
N THR A 146 -10.05 -8.86 5.60
CA THR A 146 -11.52 -8.98 5.65
C THR A 146 -12.25 -7.65 5.43
N GLN A 147 -11.55 -6.53 5.56
CA GLN A 147 -12.12 -5.19 5.41
C GLN A 147 -11.78 -4.57 4.05
N ARG A 148 -10.50 -4.64 3.63
CA ARG A 148 -10.05 -4.03 2.37
C ARG A 148 -10.46 -4.84 1.14
N LEU A 149 -10.32 -6.18 1.18
CA LEU A 149 -10.62 -7.00 0.01
C LEU A 149 -12.07 -6.84 -0.49
N PRO A 150 -13.12 -6.93 0.36
CA PRO A 150 -14.50 -6.76 -0.12
C PRO A 150 -14.79 -5.35 -0.63
N ARG A 151 -14.08 -4.33 -0.17
CA ARG A 151 -14.20 -2.96 -0.68
C ARG A 151 -13.57 -2.80 -2.07
N LEU A 152 -12.58 -3.62 -2.41
CA LEU A 152 -11.91 -3.60 -3.71
C LEU A 152 -12.63 -4.47 -4.75
N ILE A 153 -12.99 -5.71 -4.41
CA ILE A 153 -13.47 -6.69 -5.40
C ILE A 153 -14.93 -7.15 -5.17
N GLY A 154 -15.58 -6.54 -4.19
CA GLY A 154 -16.94 -6.91 -3.78
C GLY A 154 -16.98 -8.13 -2.83
N PRO A 155 -18.05 -8.26 -2.02
CA PRO A 155 -18.12 -9.25 -0.95
C PRO A 155 -18.18 -10.71 -1.44
N ALA A 156 -18.74 -10.97 -2.61
CA ALA A 156 -18.86 -12.34 -3.13
C ALA A 156 -17.48 -12.91 -3.51
N ARG A 157 -16.69 -12.17 -4.31
CA ARG A 157 -15.33 -12.56 -4.71
C ARG A 157 -14.37 -12.61 -3.51
N ALA A 158 -14.52 -11.68 -2.58
CA ALA A 158 -13.72 -11.65 -1.36
C ALA A 158 -13.98 -12.92 -0.51
N LYS A 159 -15.25 -13.33 -0.33
CA LYS A 159 -15.60 -14.57 0.36
C LYS A 159 -15.08 -15.79 -0.39
N GLU A 160 -15.24 -15.86 -1.73
CA GLU A 160 -14.68 -16.94 -2.53
C GLU A 160 -13.18 -17.10 -2.30
N MET A 161 -12.44 -16.00 -2.41
CA MET A 161 -10.97 -16.00 -2.25
C MET A 161 -10.54 -16.43 -0.84
N MET A 162 -11.20 -15.92 0.21
CA MET A 162 -10.85 -16.22 1.60
C MET A 162 -11.34 -17.59 2.06
N LEU A 163 -12.59 -17.97 1.74
CA LEU A 163 -13.18 -19.23 2.24
C LEU A 163 -12.56 -20.46 1.58
N PHE A 164 -12.09 -20.35 0.35
CA PHE A 164 -11.41 -21.44 -0.34
C PHE A 164 -9.88 -21.31 -0.28
N GLY A 165 -9.33 -20.24 0.29
CA GLY A 165 -7.88 -19.98 0.28
C GLY A 165 -7.29 -19.91 -1.13
N ARG A 166 -8.11 -19.51 -2.11
CA ARG A 166 -7.77 -19.59 -3.54
C ARG A 166 -6.76 -18.53 -3.95
N PHE A 167 -5.73 -18.96 -4.66
CA PHE A 167 -4.84 -18.07 -5.39
C PHE A 167 -5.47 -17.63 -6.70
N ILE A 168 -5.45 -16.32 -6.97
CA ILE A 168 -5.78 -15.75 -8.26
C ILE A 168 -4.50 -15.25 -8.95
N ASP A 169 -4.49 -15.25 -10.28
CA ASP A 169 -3.43 -14.69 -11.10
C ASP A 169 -3.62 -13.18 -11.31
N ALA A 170 -2.61 -12.55 -11.91
CA ALA A 170 -2.60 -11.11 -12.13
C ALA A 170 -3.74 -10.63 -13.04
N GLN A 171 -4.11 -11.42 -14.06
CA GLN A 171 -5.19 -11.06 -14.99
C GLN A 171 -6.56 -11.12 -14.32
N THR A 172 -6.79 -12.15 -13.51
CA THR A 172 -8.00 -12.25 -12.68
C THR A 172 -8.05 -11.09 -11.67
N ALA A 173 -6.92 -10.75 -11.04
CA ALA A 173 -6.83 -9.62 -10.12
C ALA A 173 -7.15 -8.28 -10.80
N LEU A 174 -6.69 -8.08 -12.04
CA LEU A 174 -7.03 -6.90 -12.84
C LEU A 174 -8.54 -6.88 -13.19
N ALA A 175 -9.07 -7.98 -13.68
CA ALA A 175 -10.48 -8.09 -14.04
C ALA A 175 -11.43 -7.91 -12.84
N TRP A 176 -10.97 -8.21 -11.63
CA TRP A 176 -11.73 -8.01 -10.40
C TRP A 176 -11.55 -6.61 -9.77
N GLY A 177 -10.58 -5.84 -10.24
CA GLY A 177 -10.24 -4.52 -9.67
C GLY A 177 -9.36 -4.60 -8.43
N LEU A 178 -8.73 -5.76 -8.15
CA LEU A 178 -7.77 -5.87 -7.06
C LEU A 178 -6.45 -5.15 -7.38
N VAL A 179 -6.04 -5.12 -8.65
CA VAL A 179 -4.88 -4.38 -9.13
C VAL A 179 -5.27 -3.38 -10.23
N ASN A 180 -4.51 -2.31 -10.37
CA ASN A 180 -4.76 -1.23 -11.32
C ASN A 180 -4.15 -1.51 -12.70
N ALA A 181 -3.06 -2.28 -12.74
CA ALA A 181 -2.38 -2.67 -13.97
C ALA A 181 -1.64 -4.00 -13.81
N VAL A 182 -1.34 -4.62 -14.95
CA VAL A 182 -0.47 -5.80 -15.03
C VAL A 182 0.69 -5.49 -15.96
N SER A 183 1.91 -5.65 -15.43
CA SER A 183 3.15 -5.42 -16.16
C SER A 183 3.75 -6.72 -16.67
N THR A 184 4.60 -6.63 -17.70
CA THR A 184 5.39 -7.76 -18.19
C THR A 184 6.45 -8.19 -17.15
N PRO A 185 6.89 -9.45 -17.17
CA PRO A 185 8.02 -9.88 -16.35
C PRO A 185 9.25 -8.98 -16.61
N GLY A 186 9.85 -8.47 -15.55
CA GLY A 186 11.01 -7.56 -15.63
C GLY A 186 10.70 -6.08 -15.86
N GLY A 187 9.47 -5.72 -16.31
CA GLY A 187 9.07 -4.31 -16.51
C GLY A 187 8.36 -3.67 -15.30
N LEU A 188 8.09 -4.42 -14.25
CA LEU A 188 7.23 -3.98 -13.14
C LEU A 188 7.74 -2.73 -12.41
N LEU A 189 8.99 -2.72 -12.01
CA LEU A 189 9.56 -1.57 -11.27
C LEU A 189 9.67 -0.34 -12.15
N GLU A 190 9.98 -0.51 -13.43
CA GLU A 190 10.00 0.59 -14.39
C GLU A 190 8.61 1.21 -14.54
N GLU A 191 7.58 0.39 -14.70
CA GLU A 191 6.20 0.87 -14.78
C GLU A 191 5.77 1.58 -13.49
N ALA A 192 6.13 1.03 -12.33
CA ALA A 192 5.86 1.69 -11.05
C ALA A 192 6.57 3.05 -10.93
N ARG A 193 7.82 3.17 -11.44
CA ARG A 193 8.56 4.44 -11.50
C ARG A 193 7.92 5.44 -12.46
N VAL A 194 7.41 4.98 -13.60
CA VAL A 194 6.65 5.84 -14.54
C VAL A 194 5.40 6.40 -13.86
N TRP A 195 4.65 5.57 -13.13
CA TRP A 195 3.48 6.04 -12.39
C TRP A 195 3.88 7.01 -11.26
N ALA A 196 4.93 6.68 -10.51
CA ALA A 196 5.45 7.56 -9.46
C ALA A 196 5.91 8.91 -10.03
N GLY A 197 6.60 8.92 -11.16
CA GLY A 197 7.03 10.15 -11.84
C GLY A 197 5.85 11.06 -12.17
N ARG A 198 4.78 10.51 -12.74
CA ARG A 198 3.55 11.27 -13.02
C ARG A 198 2.91 11.85 -11.76
N LEU A 199 2.90 11.09 -10.65
CA LEU A 199 2.39 11.59 -9.36
C LEU A 199 3.28 12.71 -8.81
N LEU A 200 4.58 12.63 -8.99
CA LEU A 200 5.53 13.65 -8.53
C LEU A 200 5.42 14.98 -9.29
N GLU A 201 4.84 14.99 -10.48
CA GLU A 201 4.52 16.21 -11.24
C GLU A 201 3.27 16.93 -10.70
N LEU A 202 2.48 16.32 -9.83
CA LEU A 202 1.21 16.83 -9.32
C LEU A 202 1.39 17.52 -7.94
N PRO A 203 0.45 18.43 -7.55
CA PRO A 203 0.56 19.16 -6.29
C PRO A 203 0.41 18.21 -5.08
N PRO A 204 1.40 18.13 -4.18
CA PRO A 204 1.43 17.11 -3.14
C PRO A 204 0.30 17.23 -2.12
N LEU A 205 -0.12 18.45 -1.76
CA LEU A 205 -1.23 18.64 -0.84
C LEU A 205 -2.57 18.19 -1.45
N SER A 206 -2.75 18.36 -2.76
CA SER A 206 -3.94 17.88 -3.45
C SER A 206 -3.94 16.34 -3.53
N LEU A 207 -2.80 15.71 -3.81
CA LEU A 207 -2.67 14.25 -3.80
C LEU A 207 -3.04 13.67 -2.43
N ALA A 208 -2.47 14.20 -1.36
CA ALA A 208 -2.78 13.77 0.01
C ALA A 208 -4.26 13.98 0.36
N SER A 209 -4.85 15.12 -0.04
CA SER A 209 -6.25 15.43 0.22
C SER A 209 -7.19 14.48 -0.53
N ILE A 210 -6.93 14.19 -1.81
CA ILE A 210 -7.72 13.22 -2.60
C ILE A 210 -7.64 11.84 -1.97
N LYS A 211 -6.44 11.35 -1.68
CA LYS A 211 -6.23 10.06 -1.02
C LYS A 211 -7.04 9.96 0.28
N ASN A 212 -6.91 10.96 1.15
CA ASN A 212 -7.59 10.96 2.44
C ASN A 212 -9.12 11.07 2.28
N ALA A 213 -9.63 11.88 1.35
CA ALA A 213 -11.06 11.99 1.09
C ALA A 213 -11.65 10.67 0.57
N VAL A 214 -10.95 9.98 -0.33
CA VAL A 214 -11.36 8.66 -0.82
C VAL A 214 -11.34 7.62 0.30
N ASN A 215 -10.32 7.63 1.17
CA ASN A 215 -10.26 6.72 2.32
C ASN A 215 -11.42 6.98 3.29
N VAL A 216 -11.76 8.25 3.56
CA VAL A 216 -12.90 8.62 4.42
C VAL A 216 -14.23 8.19 3.80
N ALA A 217 -14.39 8.29 2.47
CA ALA A 217 -15.62 7.90 1.78
C ALA A 217 -16.04 6.43 2.03
N MET A 218 -15.09 5.57 2.37
CA MET A 218 -15.38 4.16 2.68
C MET A 218 -15.75 3.91 4.15
N ASP A 219 -15.62 4.92 5.01
CA ASP A 219 -15.79 4.81 6.47
C ASP A 219 -17.03 5.60 7.00
N VAL A 220 -17.60 6.51 6.18
CA VAL A 220 -18.69 7.41 6.59
C VAL A 220 -19.87 7.43 5.61
N ASP A 221 -21.00 8.03 6.01
CA ASP A 221 -22.12 8.29 5.10
C ASP A 221 -21.75 9.38 4.06
N LEU A 222 -22.53 9.45 2.97
CA LEU A 222 -22.26 10.34 1.84
C LEU A 222 -22.21 11.83 2.25
N ASP A 223 -23.12 12.28 3.12
CA ASP A 223 -23.18 13.70 3.51
C ASP A 223 -21.97 14.09 4.34
N SER A 224 -21.55 13.24 5.27
CA SER A 224 -20.33 13.40 6.05
C SER A 224 -19.07 13.39 5.16
N GLY A 225 -19.03 12.49 4.16
CA GLY A 225 -17.95 12.43 3.18
C GLY A 225 -17.84 13.71 2.34
N ILE A 226 -18.99 14.24 1.84
CA ILE A 226 -19.05 15.50 1.08
C ILE A 226 -18.59 16.69 1.95
N GLN A 227 -18.99 16.74 3.22
CA GLN A 227 -18.52 17.79 4.13
C GLN A 227 -17.00 17.74 4.36
N TYR A 228 -16.43 16.53 4.45
CA TYR A 228 -14.97 16.37 4.54
C TYR A 228 -14.28 16.86 3.26
N GLU A 229 -14.77 16.48 2.10
CA GLU A 229 -14.27 16.93 0.79
C GLU A 229 -14.30 18.47 0.67
N GLN A 230 -15.40 19.11 1.07
CA GLN A 230 -15.53 20.57 1.05
C GLN A 230 -14.48 21.26 1.95
N ARG A 231 -14.18 20.70 3.13
CA ARG A 231 -13.12 21.22 4.00
C ARG A 231 -11.74 21.08 3.35
N CYS A 232 -11.44 19.92 2.75
CA CYS A 232 -10.20 19.72 1.98
C CYS A 232 -10.09 20.73 0.83
N SER A 233 -11.17 20.91 0.06
CA SER A 233 -11.23 21.88 -1.05
C SER A 233 -10.99 23.32 -0.56
N ALA A 234 -11.60 23.72 0.55
CA ALA A 234 -11.38 25.04 1.14
C ALA A 234 -9.94 25.27 1.58
N MET A 235 -9.28 24.25 2.17
CA MET A 235 -7.86 24.32 2.52
C MET A 235 -6.98 24.44 1.28
N LEU A 236 -7.21 23.63 0.26
CA LEU A 236 -6.45 23.68 -0.99
C LEU A 236 -6.62 25.00 -1.74
N ALA A 237 -7.78 25.68 -1.59
CA ALA A 237 -8.03 27.00 -2.17
C ALA A 237 -7.05 28.08 -1.70
N LEU A 238 -6.40 27.89 -0.56
CA LEU A 238 -5.44 28.83 0.02
C LEU A 238 -3.99 28.56 -0.40
N THR A 239 -3.71 27.48 -1.13
CA THR A 239 -2.35 27.06 -1.48
C THR A 239 -1.76 27.85 -2.65
N GLU A 240 -0.44 28.00 -2.65
CA GLU A 240 0.30 28.55 -3.80
C GLU A 240 0.18 27.64 -5.01
N ASP A 241 0.18 26.32 -4.80
CA ASP A 241 0.05 25.31 -5.88
C ASP A 241 -1.28 25.47 -6.64
N ARG A 242 -2.38 25.77 -5.95
CA ARG A 242 -3.65 26.08 -6.64
C ARG A 242 -3.52 27.30 -7.56
N ARG A 243 -2.88 28.36 -7.04
CA ARG A 243 -2.66 29.60 -7.83
C ARG A 243 -1.78 29.32 -9.04
N GLU A 244 -0.69 28.61 -8.84
CA GLU A 244 0.21 28.19 -9.92
C GLU A 244 -0.52 27.37 -10.98
N GLY A 245 -1.30 26.37 -10.56
CA GLY A 245 -2.07 25.53 -11.49
C GLY A 245 -3.02 26.32 -12.36
N HIS A 246 -3.72 27.34 -11.82
CA HIS A 246 -4.61 28.20 -12.59
C HIS A 246 -3.84 29.12 -13.57
N ILE A 247 -2.72 29.70 -13.13
CA ILE A 247 -1.89 30.57 -13.97
C ILE A 247 -1.29 29.76 -15.12
N ALA A 248 -0.67 28.61 -14.81
CA ALA A 248 -0.05 27.74 -15.80
C ALA A 248 -1.06 27.26 -16.85
N PHE A 249 -2.30 26.93 -16.42
CA PHE A 249 -3.37 26.54 -17.33
C PHE A 249 -3.74 27.66 -18.32
N VAL A 250 -3.89 28.90 -17.83
CA VAL A 250 -4.21 30.08 -18.68
C VAL A 250 -3.06 30.39 -19.63
N GLU A 251 -1.83 30.29 -19.14
CA GLU A 251 -0.59 30.56 -19.91
C GLU A 251 -0.18 29.39 -20.82
N LYS A 252 -0.87 28.25 -20.75
CA LYS A 252 -0.58 27.02 -21.53
C LYS A 252 0.86 26.50 -21.34
N ARG A 253 1.38 26.58 -20.12
CA ARG A 253 2.68 26.03 -19.73
C ARG A 253 2.52 24.93 -18.68
N ALA A 254 3.57 24.15 -18.48
CA ALA A 254 3.63 23.20 -17.37
C ALA A 254 3.66 23.95 -16.03
N PRO A 255 2.88 23.52 -15.02
CA PRO A 255 2.93 24.06 -13.67
C PRO A 255 4.18 23.58 -12.93
N VAL A 256 4.58 24.36 -11.91
CA VAL A 256 5.65 23.98 -10.97
C VAL A 256 5.08 23.97 -9.57
N PHE A 257 4.77 22.80 -9.04
CA PHE A 257 4.17 22.64 -7.72
C PHE A 257 5.22 22.49 -6.62
N THR A 258 5.03 23.19 -5.52
CA THR A 258 6.00 23.27 -4.39
C THR A 258 5.46 22.71 -3.09
N GLY A 259 4.16 22.38 -3.02
CA GLY A 259 3.53 21.89 -1.79
C GLY A 259 3.20 22.98 -0.77
N ARG A 260 2.99 24.20 -1.22
CA ARG A 260 2.68 25.35 -0.35
C ARG A 260 1.36 25.99 -0.66
#